data_88cc67284afc39b2d4e1c3f23726e50f
#
_entry.id   88cc67284afc39b2d4e1c3f23726e50f
#
_cell.length_a   1.000
_cell.length_b   1.000
_cell.length_c   1.000
_cell.angle_alpha   90.00
_cell.angle_beta   90.00
_cell.angle_gamma   90.00
#
_symmetry.space_group_name_H-M   'P 1'
#
loop_
_entity.id
_entity.type
_entity.pdbx_description
1 polymer ?
#
loop_
_entity_poly.entity_id
_entity_poly.type
_entity_poly.pdbx_seq_one_letter_code
_entity_poly.pdbx_strand_id
1 'polypeptide(L)'
;MALMQISQFQRLVENMIFVRFFASVFFVLAIVLPLQTSFAESLINGDAVLWKIEGQGAEESYIYGTLNSSDRRIVDAGAYAHTLLRNADYLMVDILDDDAIKQKLFSVMLYNDNRRLRDLVSPETFEKIKVIGYEYGYLARQMNVLKPWAARVVFSSPPSEASRISLGIRTLNQTFQDIANEQGIDIVPLQTIEEQLQIADALNEADQIALLDTLPAEIQTVEGIYQTRINNFLSQSSGALYQEVLDEISVLSPEAQAKYMESLVFNRNRQMVSRMEEALRKGNSLTVIDAIHLPGQQGVLKLLQDKGFTITPVK
;
A
#
# COMPACT_ATOMS: atom_id res chain seq x y z
N MET A 1 35.38 3.00 2.64
CA MET A 1 34.40 2.80 3.76
C MET A 1 33.10 3.58 3.54
N ALA A 2 33.11 4.87 3.32
CA ALA A 2 31.88 5.67 3.14
C ALA A 2 31.01 5.22 1.93
N LEU A 3 31.62 4.93 0.79
CA LEU A 3 30.91 4.46 -0.42
C LEU A 3 30.27 3.06 -0.24
N MET A 4 30.92 2.19 0.55
CA MET A 4 30.40 0.85 0.85
C MET A 4 29.21 0.90 1.82
N GLN A 5 29.22 1.83 2.78
CA GLN A 5 28.10 2.08 3.69
C GLN A 5 26.89 2.73 2.97
N ILE A 6 27.14 3.59 1.98
CA ILE A 6 26.08 4.18 1.14
C ILE A 6 25.41 3.06 0.31
N SER A 7 26.19 2.15 -0.27
CA SER A 7 25.64 1.04 -1.07
C SER A 7 24.85 0.02 -0.22
N GLN A 8 25.28 -0.26 1.01
CA GLN A 8 24.49 -1.11 1.93
C GLN A 8 23.21 -0.42 2.40
N PHE A 9 23.28 0.87 2.70
CA PHE A 9 22.09 1.66 3.03
C PHE A 9 21.12 1.73 1.85
N GLN A 10 21.63 1.96 0.64
CA GLN A 10 20.84 2.02 -0.57
C GLN A 10 20.10 0.69 -0.80
N ARG A 11 20.77 -0.46 -0.71
CA ARG A 11 20.13 -1.78 -0.83
C ARG A 11 19.10 -2.06 0.26
N LEU A 12 19.38 -1.66 1.50
CA LEU A 12 18.44 -1.84 2.62
C LEU A 12 17.18 -1.01 2.42
N VAL A 13 17.34 0.26 2.02
CA VAL A 13 16.23 1.19 1.78
C VAL A 13 15.47 0.79 0.50
N GLU A 14 16.16 0.42 -0.57
CA GLU A 14 15.54 -0.08 -1.81
C GLU A 14 14.65 -1.30 -1.54
N ASN A 15 15.13 -2.29 -0.80
CA ASN A 15 14.34 -3.47 -0.45
C ASN A 15 13.17 -3.14 0.49
N MET A 16 13.36 -2.25 1.46
CA MET A 16 12.31 -1.87 2.40
C MET A 16 11.25 -0.97 1.78
N ILE A 17 11.63 -0.08 0.88
CA ILE A 17 10.74 0.92 0.29
C ILE A 17 9.80 0.31 -0.73
N PHE A 18 10.30 -0.59 -1.58
CA PHE A 18 9.49 -1.19 -2.64
C PHE A 18 8.25 -1.91 -2.07
N VAL A 19 8.44 -2.65 -1.00
CA VAL A 19 7.33 -3.33 -0.32
C VAL A 19 6.35 -2.34 0.31
N ARG A 20 6.79 -1.14 0.64
CA ARG A 20 6.03 -0.17 1.44
C ARG A 20 5.33 0.91 0.65
N PHE A 21 5.87 1.33 -0.46
CA PHE A 21 5.22 2.33 -1.29
C PHE A 21 3.84 1.84 -1.77
N PHE A 22 3.67 0.51 -1.81
CA PHE A 22 2.41 -0.14 -2.18
C PHE A 22 1.56 -0.60 -0.99
N ALA A 23 2.12 -0.70 0.22
CA ALA A 23 1.40 -1.24 1.37
C ALA A 23 1.19 -0.23 2.51
N SER A 24 1.84 0.91 2.51
CA SER A 24 1.97 1.69 3.75
C SER A 24 1.86 3.19 3.55
N VAL A 25 0.75 3.64 3.04
CA VAL A 25 0.36 5.03 3.26
C VAL A 25 -0.46 5.18 4.56
N PHE A 26 -0.50 4.16 5.44
CA PHE A 26 -1.50 4.10 6.51
C PHE A 26 -0.95 3.85 7.90
N PHE A 27 -1.21 4.80 8.78
CA PHE A 27 -1.00 4.64 10.19
C PHE A 27 -1.93 5.49 11.07
N VAL A 28 -2.70 4.87 11.97
CA VAL A 28 -3.69 5.54 12.82
C VAL A 28 -3.24 5.61 14.28
N LEU A 29 -3.48 6.76 14.88
CA LEU A 29 -3.50 6.95 16.32
C LEU A 29 -4.93 6.70 16.81
N ALA A 30 -5.17 5.65 17.58
CA ALA A 30 -6.44 5.45 18.24
C ALA A 30 -6.56 6.44 19.43
N ILE A 31 -7.15 7.60 19.18
CA ILE A 31 -7.69 8.43 20.26
C ILE A 31 -9.04 7.82 20.61
N VAL A 32 -9.17 7.31 21.84
CA VAL A 32 -10.46 6.89 22.40
C VAL A 32 -11.32 8.14 22.58
N LEU A 33 -12.15 8.44 21.60
CA LEU A 33 -13.28 9.36 21.75
C LEU A 33 -14.53 8.57 22.13
N PRO A 34 -15.46 9.17 22.93
CA PRO A 34 -16.63 8.45 23.41
C PRO A 34 -17.52 8.01 22.24
N LEU A 35 -18.05 6.80 22.35
CA LEU A 35 -18.99 6.20 21.41
C LEU A 35 -20.10 7.17 21.02
N GLN A 36 -19.97 7.79 19.87
CA GLN A 36 -21.13 8.12 19.09
C GLN A 36 -21.42 6.91 18.21
N THR A 37 -22.51 6.23 18.49
CA THR A 37 -23.08 5.21 17.62
C THR A 37 -23.58 5.88 16.35
N SER A 38 -22.66 6.26 15.48
CA SER A 38 -22.95 6.42 14.07
C SER A 38 -23.14 5.01 13.53
N PHE A 39 -24.31 4.68 13.03
CA PHE A 39 -24.47 3.54 12.14
C PHE A 39 -23.57 3.81 10.94
N ALA A 40 -22.37 3.26 10.96
CA ALA A 40 -21.50 3.29 9.80
C ALA A 40 -22.27 2.56 8.70
N GLU A 41 -22.78 3.31 7.73
CA GLU A 41 -23.30 2.76 6.50
C GLU A 41 -22.20 1.86 5.94
N SER A 42 -22.45 0.54 5.86
CA SER A 42 -21.42 -0.41 5.44
C SER A 42 -20.92 0.02 4.07
N LEU A 43 -19.61 0.21 3.92
CA LEU A 43 -19.02 0.56 2.64
C LEU A 43 -19.42 -0.49 1.59
N ILE A 44 -19.95 -0.04 0.46
CA ILE A 44 -20.30 -0.92 -0.64
C ILE A 44 -19.10 -1.80 -0.99
N ASN A 45 -19.32 -3.12 -1.04
CA ASN A 45 -18.29 -4.12 -1.34
C ASN A 45 -17.08 -4.12 -0.36
N GLY A 46 -17.31 -3.79 0.91
CA GLY A 46 -16.26 -3.73 1.93
C GLY A 46 -16.09 -5.01 2.76
N ASP A 47 -16.87 -6.08 2.49
CA ASP A 47 -17.01 -7.28 3.32
C ASP A 47 -16.28 -8.52 2.77
N ALA A 48 -15.45 -8.35 1.75
CA ALA A 48 -14.57 -9.37 1.22
C ALA A 48 -13.30 -8.78 0.61
N VAL A 49 -12.28 -9.62 0.45
CA VAL A 49 -11.04 -9.29 -0.27
C VAL A 49 -10.88 -10.06 -1.58
N LEU A 50 -11.60 -11.17 -1.76
CA LEU A 50 -11.60 -11.93 -3.01
C LEU A 50 -12.98 -11.88 -3.68
N TRP A 51 -12.98 -11.54 -4.96
CA TRP A 51 -14.18 -11.33 -5.74
C TRP A 51 -14.09 -12.01 -7.09
N LYS A 52 -15.16 -12.69 -7.48
CA LYS A 52 -15.36 -13.20 -8.83
C LYS A 52 -15.94 -12.11 -9.71
N ILE A 53 -15.43 -12.01 -10.92
CA ILE A 53 -15.82 -11.03 -11.94
C ILE A 53 -16.29 -11.79 -13.18
N GLU A 54 -17.52 -11.52 -13.60
CA GLU A 54 -18.11 -12.15 -14.77
C GLU A 54 -18.49 -11.10 -15.80
N GLY A 55 -17.95 -11.21 -17.01
CA GLY A 55 -18.32 -10.44 -18.18
C GLY A 55 -19.30 -11.23 -19.07
N GLN A 56 -20.01 -10.55 -19.99
CA GLN A 56 -20.93 -11.24 -20.89
C GLN A 56 -20.17 -12.18 -21.84
N GLY A 57 -20.36 -13.49 -21.66
CA GLY A 57 -19.81 -14.52 -22.53
C GLY A 57 -18.31 -14.80 -22.35
N ALA A 58 -17.68 -14.24 -21.35
CA ALA A 58 -16.28 -14.50 -20.99
C ALA A 58 -16.19 -15.56 -19.86
N GLU A 59 -15.01 -16.20 -19.75
CA GLU A 59 -14.68 -17.02 -18.61
C GLU A 59 -14.57 -16.18 -17.32
N GLU A 60 -14.72 -16.83 -16.17
CA GLU A 60 -14.63 -16.17 -14.87
C GLU A 60 -13.25 -15.58 -14.65
N SER A 61 -13.19 -14.35 -14.17
CA SER A 61 -11.98 -13.68 -13.68
C SER A 61 -12.11 -13.40 -12.19
N TYR A 62 -10.99 -13.07 -11.55
CA TYR A 62 -10.99 -12.80 -10.11
C TYR A 62 -10.21 -11.52 -9.80
N ILE A 63 -10.63 -10.82 -8.75
CA ILE A 63 -9.88 -9.72 -8.14
C ILE A 63 -9.61 -10.07 -6.69
N TYR A 64 -8.35 -10.03 -6.31
CA TYR A 64 -7.88 -10.23 -4.95
C TYR A 64 -7.29 -8.94 -4.41
N GLY A 65 -7.97 -8.36 -3.42
CA GLY A 65 -7.44 -7.24 -2.65
C GLY A 65 -6.43 -7.74 -1.63
N THR A 66 -5.22 -7.25 -1.68
CA THR A 66 -4.12 -7.69 -0.83
C THR A 66 -3.78 -6.69 0.26
N LEU A 67 -3.13 -7.18 1.30
CA LEU A 67 -2.24 -6.41 2.17
C LEU A 67 -0.81 -6.80 1.80
N ASN A 68 -0.04 -5.84 1.25
CA ASN A 68 1.32 -6.12 0.80
C ASN A 68 2.28 -6.26 1.98
N SER A 69 2.32 -7.45 2.57
CA SER A 69 3.10 -7.82 3.74
C SER A 69 3.83 -9.14 3.53
N SER A 70 4.97 -9.30 4.21
CA SER A 70 5.73 -10.54 4.31
C SER A 70 5.37 -11.36 5.56
N ASP A 71 4.35 -10.96 6.33
CA ASP A 71 3.85 -11.76 7.45
C ASP A 71 3.28 -13.08 6.92
N ARG A 72 3.72 -14.18 7.52
CA ARG A 72 3.33 -15.52 7.06
C ARG A 72 1.82 -15.72 7.03
N ARG A 73 1.09 -15.16 7.99
CA ARG A 73 -0.38 -15.26 8.04
C ARG A 73 -1.03 -14.63 6.81
N ILE A 74 -0.46 -13.51 6.33
CA ILE A 74 -0.92 -12.80 5.13
C ILE A 74 -0.57 -13.60 3.86
N VAL A 75 0.67 -14.11 3.77
CA VAL A 75 1.10 -14.92 2.63
C VAL A 75 0.30 -16.23 2.54
N ASP A 76 0.10 -16.91 3.67
CA ASP A 76 -0.69 -18.15 3.76
C ASP A 76 -2.17 -17.90 3.39
N ALA A 77 -2.74 -16.75 3.73
CA ALA A 77 -4.10 -16.37 3.35
C ALA A 77 -4.29 -16.22 1.83
N GLY A 78 -3.23 -15.97 1.07
CA GLY A 78 -3.24 -15.91 -0.39
C GLY A 78 -3.31 -17.28 -1.09
N ALA A 79 -3.21 -18.41 -0.36
CA ALA A 79 -3.07 -19.73 -0.94
C ALA A 79 -4.16 -20.11 -1.96
N TYR A 80 -5.42 -19.77 -1.69
CA TYR A 80 -6.49 -20.01 -2.64
C TYR A 80 -6.36 -19.14 -3.90
N ALA A 81 -6.04 -17.87 -3.76
CA ALA A 81 -5.81 -16.99 -4.90
C ALA A 81 -4.57 -17.41 -5.72
N HIS A 82 -3.52 -17.98 -5.10
CA HIS A 82 -2.43 -18.64 -5.83
C HIS A 82 -2.91 -19.80 -6.69
N THR A 83 -3.93 -20.57 -6.24
CA THR A 83 -4.52 -21.63 -7.04
C THR A 83 -5.29 -21.09 -8.25
N LEU A 84 -6.00 -19.97 -8.07
CA LEU A 84 -6.68 -19.27 -9.16
C LEU A 84 -5.65 -18.76 -10.20
N LEU A 85 -4.55 -18.15 -9.74
CA LEU A 85 -3.49 -17.67 -10.63
C LEU A 85 -2.92 -18.78 -11.52
N ARG A 86 -2.69 -19.97 -10.97
CA ARG A 86 -2.11 -21.10 -11.75
C ARG A 86 -2.98 -21.56 -12.91
N ASN A 87 -4.23 -21.17 -12.95
CA ASN A 87 -5.17 -21.49 -14.02
C ASN A 87 -5.53 -20.26 -14.86
N ALA A 88 -4.98 -19.09 -14.56
CA ALA A 88 -5.25 -17.85 -15.29
C ALA A 88 -4.32 -17.65 -16.47
N ASP A 89 -4.81 -16.97 -17.50
CA ASP A 89 -4.01 -16.56 -18.65
C ASP A 89 -3.19 -15.30 -18.37
N TYR A 90 -3.68 -14.45 -17.46
CA TYR A 90 -3.06 -13.15 -17.13
C TYR A 90 -3.07 -12.91 -15.63
N LEU A 91 -1.97 -12.37 -15.11
CA LEU A 91 -1.90 -11.72 -13.82
C LEU A 91 -1.89 -10.21 -14.03
N MET A 92 -2.90 -9.50 -13.54
CA MET A 92 -2.88 -8.04 -13.48
C MET A 92 -2.45 -7.58 -12.09
N VAL A 93 -1.49 -6.66 -12.03
CA VAL A 93 -0.96 -6.13 -10.76
C VAL A 93 -0.99 -4.61 -10.78
N ASP A 94 -1.12 -4.00 -9.61
CA ASP A 94 -1.01 -2.55 -9.49
C ASP A 94 0.32 -2.04 -10.05
N ILE A 95 1.45 -2.70 -9.72
CA ILE A 95 2.78 -2.37 -10.25
C ILE A 95 3.69 -3.60 -10.30
N LEU A 96 4.70 -3.56 -11.18
CA LEU A 96 5.72 -4.60 -11.27
C LEU A 96 6.73 -4.55 -10.13
N ASP A 97 7.17 -5.72 -9.65
CA ASP A 97 8.32 -5.88 -8.76
C ASP A 97 9.62 -5.78 -9.59
N ASP A 98 10.04 -4.58 -9.91
CA ASP A 98 11.16 -4.28 -10.80
C ASP A 98 12.22 -3.42 -10.11
N ASP A 99 13.50 -3.74 -10.29
CA ASP A 99 14.59 -3.04 -9.61
C ASP A 99 14.79 -1.60 -10.12
N ALA A 100 14.50 -1.32 -11.40
CA ALA A 100 14.56 0.05 -11.92
C ALA A 100 13.45 0.91 -11.30
N ILE A 101 12.27 0.35 -11.07
CA ILE A 101 11.17 0.99 -10.36
C ILE A 101 11.59 1.30 -8.91
N LYS A 102 12.21 0.35 -8.22
CA LYS A 102 12.74 0.55 -6.85
C LYS A 102 13.75 1.69 -6.77
N GLN A 103 14.72 1.70 -7.69
CA GLN A 103 15.74 2.75 -7.76
C GLN A 103 15.14 4.12 -8.02
N LYS A 104 14.17 4.22 -8.95
CA LYS A 104 13.49 5.47 -9.24
C LYS A 104 12.73 5.99 -8.03
N LEU A 105 11.95 5.11 -7.38
CA LEU A 105 11.25 5.44 -6.14
C LEU A 105 12.22 5.98 -5.08
N PHE A 106 13.30 5.25 -4.82
CA PHE A 106 14.32 5.68 -3.87
C PHE A 106 14.88 7.07 -4.17
N SER A 107 15.17 7.35 -5.44
CA SER A 107 15.73 8.64 -5.85
C SER A 107 14.83 9.83 -5.55
N VAL A 108 13.50 9.66 -5.64
CA VAL A 108 12.54 10.75 -5.38
C VAL A 108 12.18 10.92 -3.91
N MET A 109 12.49 9.94 -3.06
CA MET A 109 12.27 10.00 -1.60
C MET A 109 13.25 10.90 -0.88
N LEU A 110 14.40 11.17 -1.49
CA LEU A 110 15.49 11.92 -0.88
C LEU A 110 15.48 13.38 -1.34
N TYR A 111 15.90 14.27 -0.45
CA TYR A 111 16.32 15.60 -0.85
C TYR A 111 17.66 15.52 -1.60
N ASN A 112 17.72 16.09 -2.79
CA ASN A 112 18.93 16.21 -3.61
C ASN A 112 19.59 17.59 -3.49
N ASP A 113 19.08 18.43 -2.60
CA ASP A 113 19.57 19.77 -2.29
C ASP A 113 20.02 19.87 -0.81
N ASN A 114 20.12 21.09 -0.30
CA ASN A 114 20.55 21.35 1.08
C ASN A 114 19.42 21.23 2.12
N ARG A 115 18.18 20.96 1.73
CA ARG A 115 17.07 20.76 2.69
C ARG A 115 17.30 19.52 3.54
N ARG A 116 16.89 19.61 4.79
CA ARG A 116 17.02 18.51 5.74
C ARG A 116 15.71 18.36 6.52
N LEU A 117 15.30 17.12 6.74
CA LEU A 117 14.04 16.82 7.44
C LEU A 117 13.96 17.50 8.83
N ARG A 118 15.07 17.50 9.58
CA ARG A 118 15.15 18.13 10.91
C ARG A 118 14.88 19.65 10.90
N ASP A 119 15.09 20.31 9.76
CA ASP A 119 14.92 21.75 9.63
C ASP A 119 13.47 22.11 9.24
N LEU A 120 12.65 21.12 8.91
CA LEU A 120 11.28 21.24 8.48
C LEU A 120 10.27 20.83 9.55
N VAL A 121 10.63 19.86 10.39
CA VAL A 121 9.77 19.32 11.44
C VAL A 121 10.11 19.88 12.81
N SER A 122 9.19 19.70 13.79
CA SER A 122 9.50 20.08 15.16
C SER A 122 10.67 19.24 15.73
N PRO A 123 11.43 19.76 16.73
CA PRO A 123 12.42 18.95 17.42
C PRO A 123 11.84 17.66 18.01
N GLU A 124 10.61 17.72 18.52
CA GLU A 124 9.92 16.54 19.06
C GLU A 124 9.66 15.49 17.97
N THR A 125 9.13 15.90 16.84
CA THR A 125 8.90 15.00 15.69
C THR A 125 10.20 14.37 15.20
N PHE A 126 11.28 15.16 15.11
CA PHE A 126 12.56 14.60 14.70
C PHE A 126 13.14 13.60 15.71
N GLU A 127 12.93 13.81 17.02
CA GLU A 127 13.31 12.83 18.05
C GLU A 127 12.50 11.53 17.91
N LYS A 128 11.17 11.59 17.69
CA LYS A 128 10.34 10.41 17.39
C LYS A 128 10.90 9.63 16.19
N ILE A 129 11.20 10.33 15.09
CA ILE A 129 11.77 9.73 13.88
C ILE A 129 13.11 9.04 14.18
N LYS A 130 13.97 9.66 15.01
CA LYS A 130 15.25 9.05 15.39
C LYS A 130 15.07 7.78 16.21
N VAL A 131 14.18 7.82 17.21
CA VAL A 131 13.90 6.65 18.05
C VAL A 131 13.44 5.48 17.18
N ILE A 132 12.43 5.69 16.35
CA ILE A 132 11.93 4.67 15.44
C ILE A 132 13.03 4.23 14.47
N GLY A 133 13.73 5.18 13.84
CA GLY A 133 14.75 4.90 12.83
C GLY A 133 15.94 4.09 13.38
N TYR A 134 16.32 4.29 14.64
CA TYR A 134 17.38 3.49 15.27
C TYR A 134 16.99 2.02 15.43
N GLU A 135 15.72 1.72 15.69
CA GLU A 135 15.21 0.34 15.72
C GLU A 135 15.32 -0.35 14.34
N TYR A 136 15.34 0.45 13.26
CA TYR A 136 15.58 -0.05 11.90
C TYR A 136 17.06 -0.07 11.52
N GLY A 137 17.96 0.31 12.42
CA GLY A 137 19.39 0.41 12.17
C GLY A 137 19.80 1.65 11.33
N TYR A 138 18.93 2.65 11.20
CA TYR A 138 19.27 3.89 10.51
C TYR A 138 20.03 4.85 11.39
N LEU A 139 20.97 5.57 10.79
CA LEU A 139 21.65 6.68 11.45
C LEU A 139 20.87 7.99 11.23
N ALA A 140 20.92 8.90 12.20
CA ALA A 140 20.26 10.21 12.10
C ALA A 140 20.54 10.96 10.78
N ARG A 141 21.77 10.86 10.24
CA ARG A 141 22.13 11.49 8.97
C ARG A 141 21.36 10.91 7.77
N GLN A 142 20.98 9.63 7.83
CA GLN A 142 20.25 8.94 6.77
C GLN A 142 18.76 9.33 6.80
N MET A 143 18.20 9.41 8.00
CA MET A 143 16.82 9.88 8.19
C MET A 143 16.66 11.34 7.78
N ASN A 144 17.69 12.15 8.00
CA ASN A 144 17.66 13.60 7.78
C ASN A 144 17.62 14.02 6.30
N VAL A 145 17.90 13.13 5.36
CA VAL A 145 17.79 13.38 3.91
C VAL A 145 16.47 12.94 3.30
N LEU A 146 15.60 12.28 4.08
CA LEU A 146 14.27 11.90 3.63
C LEU A 146 13.35 13.12 3.52
N LYS A 147 12.48 13.12 2.50
CA LYS A 147 11.34 14.03 2.44
C LYS A 147 10.29 13.65 3.49
N PRO A 148 9.42 14.56 3.98
CA PRO A 148 8.44 14.24 5.02
C PRO A 148 7.55 13.04 4.67
N TRP A 149 6.97 13.01 3.46
CA TRP A 149 6.17 11.87 3.01
C TRP A 149 6.96 10.56 2.98
N ALA A 150 8.23 10.63 2.58
CA ALA A 150 9.10 9.46 2.51
C ALA A 150 9.45 8.93 3.90
N ALA A 151 9.74 9.83 4.85
CA ALA A 151 9.93 9.46 6.25
C ALA A 151 8.66 8.80 6.82
N ARG A 152 7.48 9.36 6.52
CA ARG A 152 6.19 8.76 6.90
C ARG A 152 6.08 7.33 6.38
N VAL A 153 6.33 7.11 5.08
CA VAL A 153 6.29 5.78 4.47
C VAL A 153 7.28 4.82 5.13
N VAL A 154 8.53 5.24 5.32
CA VAL A 154 9.58 4.38 5.90
C VAL A 154 9.27 3.97 7.33
N PHE A 155 8.76 4.89 8.16
CA PHE A 155 8.60 4.64 9.60
C PHE A 155 7.19 4.21 10.02
N SER A 156 6.25 4.04 9.07
CA SER A 156 4.92 3.51 9.34
C SER A 156 4.85 1.99 9.42
N SER A 157 5.81 1.23 8.93
CA SER A 157 5.80 -0.21 9.10
C SER A 157 6.62 -0.63 10.31
N PRO A 158 6.28 -1.75 10.95
CA PRO A 158 7.01 -2.20 12.13
C PRO A 158 8.39 -2.76 11.77
N PRO A 159 9.36 -2.73 12.70
CA PRO A 159 10.66 -3.35 12.51
C PRO A 159 10.59 -4.84 12.19
N SER A 160 9.56 -5.54 12.69
CA SER A 160 9.31 -6.95 12.37
C SER A 160 9.12 -7.18 10.86
N GLU A 161 8.34 -6.33 10.20
CA GLU A 161 8.17 -6.38 8.73
C GLU A 161 9.46 -6.00 8.01
N ALA A 162 10.09 -4.90 8.44
CA ALA A 162 11.37 -4.45 7.88
C ALA A 162 12.46 -5.54 7.96
N SER A 163 12.52 -6.25 9.10
CA SER A 163 13.47 -7.36 9.30
C SER A 163 13.18 -8.51 8.34
N ARG A 164 11.93 -8.95 8.21
CA ARG A 164 11.56 -10.02 7.26
C ARG A 164 11.97 -9.68 5.83
N ILE A 165 11.70 -8.46 5.39
CA ILE A 165 12.06 -7.98 4.05
C ILE A 165 13.59 -7.96 3.86
N SER A 166 14.33 -7.50 4.88
CA SER A 166 15.81 -7.46 4.82
C SER A 166 16.43 -8.85 4.71
N LEU A 167 15.74 -9.87 5.20
CA LEU A 167 16.09 -11.29 5.06
C LEU A 167 15.65 -11.89 3.71
N GLY A 168 15.06 -11.09 2.81
CA GLY A 168 14.61 -11.56 1.49
C GLY A 168 13.27 -12.32 1.52
N ILE A 169 12.52 -12.27 2.63
CA ILE A 169 11.20 -12.87 2.71
C ILE A 169 10.26 -12.09 1.81
N ARG A 170 9.64 -12.77 0.87
CA ARG A 170 8.74 -12.19 -0.14
C ARG A 170 7.42 -11.76 0.48
N THR A 171 6.89 -10.66 0.00
CA THR A 171 5.54 -10.23 0.37
C THR A 171 4.49 -10.99 -0.44
N LEU A 172 3.22 -10.89 -0.01
CA LEU A 172 2.11 -11.51 -0.72
C LEU A 172 2.08 -11.08 -2.20
N ASN A 173 2.19 -9.77 -2.49
CA ASN A 173 2.17 -9.29 -3.88
C ASN A 173 3.34 -9.80 -4.71
N GLN A 174 4.51 -9.93 -4.09
CA GLN A 174 5.69 -10.50 -4.76
C GLN A 174 5.52 -11.99 -5.05
N THR A 175 4.89 -12.76 -4.14
CA THR A 175 4.67 -14.19 -4.38
C THR A 175 3.75 -14.45 -5.57
N PHE A 176 2.77 -13.59 -5.84
CA PHE A 176 1.96 -13.69 -7.07
C PHE A 176 2.80 -13.48 -8.33
N GLN A 177 3.66 -12.47 -8.34
CA GLN A 177 4.51 -12.19 -9.50
C GLN A 177 5.58 -13.28 -9.70
N ASP A 178 6.13 -13.84 -8.62
CA ASP A 178 7.05 -14.98 -8.68
C ASP A 178 6.37 -16.21 -9.31
N ILE A 179 5.17 -16.57 -8.87
CA ILE A 179 4.38 -17.67 -9.43
C ILE A 179 4.09 -17.45 -10.93
N ALA A 180 3.69 -16.25 -11.31
CA ALA A 180 3.41 -15.92 -12.71
C ALA A 180 4.66 -16.07 -13.57
N ASN A 181 5.81 -15.54 -13.11
CA ASN A 181 7.09 -15.68 -13.82
C ASN A 181 7.54 -17.14 -13.93
N GLU A 182 7.41 -17.94 -12.87
CA GLU A 182 7.77 -19.36 -12.87
C GLU A 182 6.92 -20.18 -13.82
N GLN A 183 5.67 -19.79 -14.05
CA GLN A 183 4.71 -20.50 -14.91
C GLN A 183 4.58 -19.91 -16.31
N GLY A 184 5.24 -18.79 -16.59
CA GLY A 184 5.14 -18.10 -17.88
C GLY A 184 3.77 -17.45 -18.12
N ILE A 185 3.06 -17.06 -17.03
CA ILE A 185 1.81 -16.29 -17.09
C ILE A 185 2.16 -14.84 -17.35
N ASP A 186 1.49 -14.21 -18.31
CA ASP A 186 1.71 -12.81 -18.65
C ASP A 186 1.32 -11.89 -17.50
N ILE A 187 2.24 -11.02 -17.09
CA ILE A 187 2.00 -10.01 -16.05
C ILE A 187 1.69 -8.66 -16.69
N VAL A 188 0.53 -8.11 -16.37
CA VAL A 188 0.04 -6.82 -16.89
C VAL A 188 0.03 -5.78 -15.77
N PRO A 189 0.93 -4.78 -15.78
CA PRO A 189 0.88 -3.70 -14.81
C PRO A 189 -0.29 -2.75 -15.09
N LEU A 190 -1.03 -2.42 -14.05
CA LEU A 190 -2.17 -1.50 -14.12
C LEU A 190 -1.76 -0.04 -13.91
N GLN A 191 -0.55 0.21 -13.42
CA GLN A 191 -0.01 1.55 -13.20
C GLN A 191 1.48 1.62 -13.54
N THR A 192 1.94 2.84 -13.86
CA THR A 192 3.36 3.15 -13.97
C THR A 192 3.88 3.71 -12.65
N ILE A 193 5.22 3.73 -12.49
CA ILE A 193 5.82 4.34 -11.30
C ILE A 193 5.55 5.85 -11.21
N GLU A 194 5.45 6.53 -12.35
CA GLU A 194 5.13 7.96 -12.42
C GLU A 194 3.74 8.24 -11.85
N GLU A 195 2.76 7.41 -12.18
CA GLU A 195 1.39 7.52 -11.65
C GLU A 195 1.36 7.25 -10.15
N GLN A 196 2.12 6.29 -9.68
CA GLN A 196 2.26 6.00 -8.26
C GLN A 196 2.88 7.18 -7.49
N LEU A 197 3.89 7.81 -8.07
CA LEU A 197 4.60 8.95 -7.45
C LEU A 197 3.74 10.22 -7.36
N GLN A 198 2.64 10.33 -8.12
CA GLN A 198 1.71 11.47 -8.02
C GLN A 198 1.11 11.62 -6.62
N ILE A 199 1.05 10.55 -5.82
CA ILE A 199 0.61 10.63 -4.43
C ILE A 199 1.52 11.54 -3.60
N ALA A 200 2.83 11.51 -3.85
CA ALA A 200 3.79 12.35 -3.15
C ALA A 200 3.55 13.84 -3.36
N ASP A 201 2.96 14.20 -4.50
CA ASP A 201 2.67 15.59 -4.88
C ASP A 201 1.22 16.00 -4.51
N ALA A 202 0.39 15.07 -4.01
CA ALA A 202 -1.01 15.33 -3.67
C ALA A 202 -1.15 16.32 -2.49
N LEU A 203 -0.21 16.30 -1.56
CA LEU A 203 -0.17 17.13 -0.38
C LEU A 203 0.97 18.15 -0.45
N ASN A 204 0.73 19.37 0.02
CA ASN A 204 1.79 20.32 0.26
C ASN A 204 2.70 19.86 1.42
N GLU A 205 3.86 20.51 1.59
CA GLU A 205 4.84 20.11 2.60
C GLU A 205 4.28 20.21 4.04
N ALA A 206 3.43 21.19 4.34
CA ALA A 206 2.83 21.33 5.66
C ALA A 206 1.87 20.18 5.99
N ASP A 207 1.05 19.75 5.04
CA ASP A 207 0.16 18.59 5.19
C ASP A 207 0.95 17.28 5.33
N GLN A 208 2.04 17.13 4.58
CA GLN A 208 2.95 15.98 4.72
C GLN A 208 3.58 15.91 6.11
N ILE A 209 3.98 17.07 6.67
CA ILE A 209 4.52 17.17 8.04
C ILE A 209 3.42 16.85 9.06
N ALA A 210 2.20 17.37 8.89
CA ALA A 210 1.08 17.05 9.77
C ALA A 210 0.81 15.54 9.85
N LEU A 211 0.85 14.83 8.72
CA LEU A 211 0.78 13.37 8.70
C LEU A 211 1.98 12.70 9.37
N LEU A 212 3.18 13.24 9.19
CA LEU A 212 4.40 12.71 9.80
C LEU A 212 4.37 12.86 11.32
N ASP A 213 3.79 13.96 11.84
CA ASP A 213 3.62 14.22 13.28
C ASP A 213 2.72 13.20 13.98
N THR A 214 1.84 12.51 13.24
CA THR A 214 0.98 11.44 13.77
C THR A 214 1.73 10.12 14.01
N LEU A 215 3.00 9.99 13.62
CA LEU A 215 3.78 8.78 13.92
C LEU A 215 3.83 8.53 15.43
N PRO A 216 3.56 7.29 15.87
CA PRO A 216 3.69 6.93 17.27
C PRO A 216 5.11 7.16 17.80
N ALA A 217 5.23 7.58 19.05
CA ALA A 217 6.54 7.72 19.70
C ALA A 217 7.17 6.38 20.10
N GLU A 218 6.34 5.34 20.25
CA GLU A 218 6.74 4.03 20.75
C GLU A 218 6.59 2.96 19.68
N ILE A 219 7.62 2.15 19.52
CA ILE A 219 7.65 1.08 18.51
C ILE A 219 6.60 0.00 18.75
N GLN A 220 6.25 -0.26 20.02
CA GLN A 220 5.20 -1.21 20.40
C GLN A 220 3.83 -0.79 19.85
N THR A 221 3.57 0.51 19.80
CA THR A 221 2.35 1.06 19.19
C THR A 221 2.34 0.80 17.68
N VAL A 222 3.51 0.97 17.02
CA VAL A 222 3.66 0.64 15.59
C VAL A 222 3.35 -0.83 15.30
N GLU A 223 3.90 -1.75 16.11
CA GLU A 223 3.60 -3.18 16.01
C GLU A 223 2.11 -3.47 16.28
N GLY A 224 1.50 -2.85 17.30
CA GLY A 224 0.09 -3.04 17.64
C GLY A 224 -0.86 -2.65 16.51
N ILE A 225 -0.63 -1.52 15.88
CA ILE A 225 -1.43 -1.05 14.74
C ILE A 225 -1.27 -2.00 13.54
N TYR A 226 -0.05 -2.45 13.29
CA TYR A 226 0.21 -3.43 12.23
C TYR A 226 -0.54 -4.75 12.48
N GLN A 227 -0.59 -5.25 13.72
CA GLN A 227 -1.38 -6.42 14.07
C GLN A 227 -2.88 -6.20 13.84
N THR A 228 -3.41 -5.02 14.12
CA THR A 228 -4.81 -4.68 13.83
C THR A 228 -5.08 -4.76 12.32
N ARG A 229 -4.20 -4.21 11.50
CA ARG A 229 -4.29 -4.27 10.04
C ARG A 229 -4.26 -5.71 9.51
N ILE A 230 -3.37 -6.55 10.03
CA ILE A 230 -3.33 -7.97 9.71
C ILE A 230 -4.68 -8.63 10.06
N ASN A 231 -5.22 -8.37 11.24
CA ASN A 231 -6.50 -8.93 11.67
C ASN A 231 -7.66 -8.47 10.76
N ASN A 232 -7.71 -7.20 10.38
CA ASN A 232 -8.70 -6.67 9.44
C ASN A 232 -8.62 -7.37 8.07
N PHE A 233 -7.42 -7.60 7.57
CA PHE A 233 -7.22 -8.35 6.33
C PHE A 233 -7.67 -9.82 6.47
N LEU A 234 -7.25 -10.51 7.53
CA LEU A 234 -7.61 -11.92 7.79
C LEU A 234 -9.10 -12.11 8.01
N SER A 235 -9.80 -11.10 8.53
CA SER A 235 -11.27 -11.08 8.61
C SER A 235 -11.95 -10.70 7.29
N GLN A 236 -11.18 -10.57 6.20
CA GLN A 236 -11.64 -10.22 4.85
C GLN A 236 -12.32 -8.84 4.76
N SER A 237 -12.03 -7.93 5.67
CA SER A 237 -12.65 -6.61 5.71
C SER A 237 -11.83 -5.56 4.94
N SER A 238 -12.02 -5.50 3.61
CA SER A 238 -11.44 -4.40 2.81
C SER A 238 -11.98 -3.04 3.22
N GLY A 239 -13.24 -2.98 3.71
CA GLY A 239 -13.83 -1.76 4.25
C GLY A 239 -13.14 -1.26 5.51
N ALA A 240 -12.71 -2.15 6.42
CA ALA A 240 -11.94 -1.77 7.60
C ALA A 240 -10.57 -1.21 7.22
N LEU A 241 -9.88 -1.83 6.25
CA LEU A 241 -8.61 -1.33 5.73
C LEU A 241 -8.77 0.04 5.06
N TYR A 242 -9.87 0.27 4.34
CA TYR A 242 -10.18 1.57 3.76
C TYR A 242 -10.49 2.62 4.84
N GLN A 243 -11.20 2.25 5.91
CA GLN A 243 -11.50 3.14 7.02
C GLN A 243 -10.21 3.59 7.74
N GLU A 244 -9.23 2.70 7.92
CA GLU A 244 -7.92 3.07 8.48
C GLU A 244 -7.28 4.24 7.71
N VAL A 245 -7.46 4.29 6.39
CA VAL A 245 -6.99 5.42 5.55
C VAL A 245 -7.67 6.71 5.93
N LEU A 246 -8.99 6.68 6.02
CA LEU A 246 -9.79 7.87 6.34
C LEU A 246 -9.45 8.39 7.74
N ASP A 247 -9.27 7.49 8.69
CA ASP A 247 -8.90 7.84 10.06
C ASP A 247 -7.51 8.49 10.10
N GLU A 248 -6.55 7.96 9.35
CA GLU A 248 -5.20 8.50 9.26
C GLU A 248 -5.17 9.94 8.76
N ILE A 249 -5.89 10.22 7.69
CA ILE A 249 -5.91 11.56 7.08
C ILE A 249 -6.85 12.53 7.77
N SER A 250 -7.57 12.10 8.80
CA SER A 250 -8.54 12.93 9.55
C SER A 250 -7.92 14.18 10.19
N VAL A 251 -6.60 14.19 10.39
CA VAL A 251 -5.83 15.35 10.89
C VAL A 251 -5.67 16.46 9.86
N LEU A 252 -5.91 16.16 8.58
CA LEU A 252 -5.81 17.12 7.49
C LEU A 252 -7.11 17.93 7.33
N SER A 253 -7.02 19.08 6.68
CA SER A 253 -8.21 19.81 6.26
C SER A 253 -9.08 18.99 5.30
N PRO A 254 -10.40 19.21 5.24
CA PRO A 254 -11.27 18.49 4.30
C PRO A 254 -10.81 18.58 2.84
N GLU A 255 -10.23 19.73 2.43
CA GLU A 255 -9.69 19.91 1.09
C GLU A 255 -8.46 19.03 0.86
N ALA A 256 -7.53 18.96 1.83
CA ALA A 256 -6.34 18.13 1.75
C ALA A 256 -6.71 16.63 1.78
N GLN A 257 -7.69 16.22 2.60
CA GLN A 257 -8.23 14.86 2.61
C GLN A 257 -8.78 14.48 1.23
N ALA A 258 -9.60 15.35 0.62
CA ALA A 258 -10.18 15.10 -0.70
C ALA A 258 -9.10 14.95 -1.78
N LYS A 259 -8.09 15.82 -1.80
CA LYS A 259 -6.97 15.75 -2.74
C LYS A 259 -6.17 14.45 -2.55
N TYR A 260 -5.94 14.07 -1.30
CA TYR A 260 -5.20 12.87 -0.98
C TYR A 260 -5.94 11.62 -1.43
N MET A 261 -7.24 11.50 -1.12
CA MET A 261 -8.07 10.38 -1.56
C MET A 261 -8.23 10.33 -3.08
N GLU A 262 -8.35 11.48 -3.74
CA GLU A 262 -8.37 11.54 -5.20
C GLU A 262 -7.09 10.97 -5.81
N SER A 263 -5.93 11.32 -5.27
CA SER A 263 -4.64 10.85 -5.78
C SER A 263 -4.34 9.40 -5.38
N LEU A 264 -4.59 9.05 -4.11
CA LEU A 264 -4.28 7.73 -3.57
C LEU A 264 -5.21 6.63 -4.11
N VAL A 265 -6.50 6.92 -4.21
CA VAL A 265 -7.53 5.90 -4.46
C VAL A 265 -8.29 6.16 -5.75
N PHE A 266 -8.97 7.27 -5.87
CA PHE A 266 -10.02 7.41 -6.88
C PHE A 266 -9.48 7.51 -8.31
N ASN A 267 -8.47 8.36 -8.53
CA ASN A 267 -7.84 8.47 -9.85
C ASN A 267 -7.17 7.14 -10.26
N ARG A 268 -6.50 6.48 -9.32
CA ARG A 268 -5.87 5.18 -9.56
C ARG A 268 -6.91 4.11 -9.89
N ASN A 269 -8.03 4.06 -9.18
CA ASN A 269 -9.11 3.13 -9.46
C ASN A 269 -9.64 3.29 -10.89
N ARG A 270 -9.89 4.53 -11.33
CA ARG A 270 -10.35 4.78 -12.71
C ARG A 270 -9.31 4.33 -13.75
N GLN A 271 -8.03 4.60 -13.52
CA GLN A 271 -6.96 4.16 -14.41
C GLN A 271 -6.84 2.63 -14.45
N MET A 272 -6.82 1.98 -13.29
CA MET A 272 -6.76 0.51 -13.19
C MET A 272 -7.94 -0.14 -13.89
N VAL A 273 -9.17 0.31 -13.63
CA VAL A 273 -10.37 -0.22 -14.27
C VAL A 273 -10.32 -0.06 -15.79
N SER A 274 -9.83 1.08 -16.27
CA SER A 274 -9.67 1.30 -17.73
C SER A 274 -8.70 0.31 -18.36
N ARG A 275 -7.62 -0.03 -17.68
CA ARG A 275 -6.58 -0.94 -18.20
C ARG A 275 -6.93 -2.41 -18.05
N MET A 276 -7.66 -2.80 -17.02
CA MET A 276 -8.06 -4.19 -16.84
C MET A 276 -9.28 -4.59 -17.68
N GLU A 277 -10.06 -3.63 -18.21
CA GLU A 277 -11.33 -3.90 -18.87
C GLU A 277 -11.19 -4.88 -20.06
N GLU A 278 -10.18 -4.72 -20.89
CA GLU A 278 -9.96 -5.61 -22.06
C GLU A 278 -9.67 -7.06 -21.61
N ALA A 279 -8.80 -7.24 -20.62
CA ALA A 279 -8.46 -8.56 -20.10
C ALA A 279 -9.66 -9.21 -19.42
N LEU A 280 -10.44 -8.46 -18.63
CA LEU A 280 -11.65 -8.95 -17.98
C LEU A 280 -12.75 -9.36 -19.00
N ARG A 281 -12.82 -8.70 -20.15
CA ARG A 281 -13.75 -9.09 -21.23
C ARG A 281 -13.31 -10.35 -21.97
N LYS A 282 -12.03 -10.67 -21.97
CA LYS A 282 -11.52 -11.97 -22.47
C LYS A 282 -11.76 -13.08 -21.45
N GLY A 283 -11.73 -12.75 -20.17
CA GLY A 283 -11.91 -13.69 -19.05
C GLY A 283 -10.61 -14.35 -18.62
N ASN A 284 -10.73 -15.30 -17.70
CA ASN A 284 -9.65 -16.15 -17.17
C ASN A 284 -8.42 -15.35 -16.67
N SER A 285 -8.66 -14.31 -15.88
CA SER A 285 -7.58 -13.49 -15.32
C SER A 285 -7.67 -13.35 -13.81
N LEU A 286 -6.53 -13.16 -13.15
CA LEU A 286 -6.45 -12.74 -11.75
C LEU A 286 -5.88 -11.32 -11.67
N THR A 287 -6.61 -10.44 -11.00
CA THR A 287 -6.13 -9.10 -10.65
C THR A 287 -5.72 -9.10 -9.18
N VAL A 288 -4.54 -8.59 -8.87
CA VAL A 288 -4.00 -8.45 -7.51
C VAL A 288 -3.65 -6.98 -7.28
N ILE A 289 -4.42 -6.32 -6.41
CA ILE A 289 -4.27 -4.89 -6.07
C ILE A 289 -4.43 -4.71 -4.56
N ASP A 290 -4.00 -3.56 -4.02
CA ASP A 290 -4.21 -3.29 -2.59
C ASP A 290 -5.72 -3.27 -2.25
N ALA A 291 -6.09 -3.89 -1.12
CA ALA A 291 -7.47 -4.07 -0.69
C ALA A 291 -8.25 -2.76 -0.51
N ILE A 292 -7.57 -1.64 -0.25
CA ILE A 292 -8.18 -0.32 -0.12
C ILE A 292 -8.83 0.17 -1.41
N HIS A 293 -8.43 -0.37 -2.55
CA HIS A 293 -9.00 -0.02 -3.86
C HIS A 293 -10.34 -0.67 -4.14
N LEU A 294 -10.72 -1.71 -3.38
CA LEU A 294 -11.93 -2.50 -3.65
C LEU A 294 -13.23 -1.77 -3.29
N PRO A 295 -13.40 -1.23 -2.05
CA PRO A 295 -14.68 -0.81 -1.53
C PRO A 295 -15.07 0.62 -1.94
N GLY A 296 -16.35 0.92 -1.76
CA GLY A 296 -16.91 2.28 -1.87
C GLY A 296 -17.43 2.63 -3.26
N GLN A 297 -18.08 3.79 -3.36
CA GLN A 297 -18.71 4.28 -4.60
C GLN A 297 -17.71 4.53 -5.75
N GLN A 298 -16.47 4.83 -5.42
CA GLN A 298 -15.36 4.98 -6.38
C GLN A 298 -14.36 3.83 -6.28
N GLY A 299 -14.75 2.73 -5.61
CA GLY A 299 -13.98 1.48 -5.55
C GLY A 299 -13.96 0.76 -6.90
N VAL A 300 -12.90 0.01 -7.16
CA VAL A 300 -12.72 -0.76 -8.40
C VAL A 300 -13.92 -1.65 -8.67
N LEU A 301 -14.47 -2.32 -7.65
CA LEU A 301 -15.62 -3.22 -7.81
C LEU A 301 -16.86 -2.48 -8.29
N LYS A 302 -17.18 -1.32 -7.71
CA LYS A 302 -18.32 -0.52 -8.15
C LYS A 302 -18.13 0.04 -9.56
N LEU A 303 -16.93 0.51 -9.88
CA LEU A 303 -16.61 0.99 -11.23
C LEU A 303 -16.75 -0.12 -12.30
N LEU A 304 -16.41 -1.36 -11.96
CA LEU A 304 -16.62 -2.51 -12.86
C LEU A 304 -18.11 -2.87 -12.99
N GLN A 305 -18.88 -2.82 -11.89
CA GLN A 305 -20.34 -2.99 -11.97
C GLN A 305 -20.97 -1.96 -12.91
N ASP A 306 -20.53 -0.69 -12.85
CA ASP A 306 -21.03 0.37 -13.73
C ASP A 306 -20.67 0.15 -15.21
N LYS A 307 -19.64 -0.65 -15.49
CA LYS A 307 -19.27 -1.12 -16.83
C LYS A 307 -19.97 -2.41 -17.27
N GLY A 308 -20.89 -2.93 -16.44
CA GLY A 308 -21.74 -4.10 -16.76
C GLY A 308 -21.13 -5.44 -16.38
N PHE A 309 -20.09 -5.48 -15.55
CA PHE A 309 -19.59 -6.73 -14.97
C PHE A 309 -20.45 -7.15 -13.76
N THR A 310 -20.64 -8.44 -13.60
CA THR A 310 -21.23 -9.04 -12.38
C THR A 310 -20.12 -9.30 -11.37
N ILE A 311 -20.31 -8.84 -10.14
CA ILE A 311 -19.31 -8.91 -9.06
C ILE A 311 -19.89 -9.76 -7.92
N THR A 312 -19.22 -10.83 -7.53
CA THR A 312 -19.68 -11.74 -6.48
C THR A 312 -18.56 -12.01 -5.47
N PRO A 313 -18.77 -11.82 -4.16
CA PRO A 313 -17.74 -12.14 -3.16
C PRO A 313 -17.48 -13.65 -3.10
N VAL A 314 -16.22 -14.02 -2.97
CA VAL A 314 -15.77 -15.40 -2.74
C VAL A 314 -15.43 -15.52 -1.26
N LYS A 315 -16.16 -16.38 -0.54
CA LYS A 315 -16.03 -16.61 0.92
C LYS A 315 -15.35 -17.93 1.19
#